data_0cf6625a800b2139d5533ca388cb6e4c
#
_entry.id   0cf6625a800b2139d5533ca388cb6e4c
#
_cell.length_a   1.000
_cell.length_b   1.000
_cell.length_c   1.000
_cell.angle_alpha   90.00
_cell.angle_beta   90.00
_cell.angle_gamma   90.00
#
_symmetry.space_group_name_H-M   'P 1'
#
loop_
_entity.id
_entity.type
_entity.pdbx_description
1 polymer ?
#
loop_
_entity_poly.entity_id
_entity_poly.type
_entity_poly.pdbx_seq_one_letter_code
_entity_poly.pdbx_strand_id
1 'polypeptide(L)'
;MARYHKAARGKLCSENGFSVVDDLTACKEAAEEFGDQFQETQDYPDFPKGCYEANVVFFNQHKSGSANSNAAQICKAGGKGMRSFLTSMNLLLYLLFLLIVP
;
A
#
# COMPACT_ATOMS: atom_id res chain seq x y z
N MET A 1 7.87 11.05 -1.02
CA MET A 1 7.27 10.17 -0.02
C MET A 1 6.59 8.99 -0.71
N ALA A 2 6.88 7.78 -0.28
CA ALA A 2 6.30 6.60 -0.92
C ALA A 2 4.81 6.49 -0.60
N ARG A 3 4.00 6.18 -1.61
CA ARG A 3 2.56 5.94 -1.43
C ARG A 3 2.25 4.48 -1.16
N TYR A 4 3.19 3.62 -1.44
CA TYR A 4 3.02 2.18 -1.34
C TYR A 4 4.21 1.54 -0.63
N HIS A 5 3.98 0.38 -0.03
CA HIS A 5 5.08 -0.42 0.50
C HIS A 5 4.75 -1.90 0.32
N LYS A 6 5.77 -2.73 0.38
CA LYS A 6 5.61 -4.18 0.26
C LYS A 6 5.61 -4.81 1.64
N ALA A 7 4.62 -5.66 1.91
CA ALA A 7 4.66 -6.49 3.11
C ALA A 7 5.81 -7.50 2.96
N ALA A 8 6.28 -8.04 4.07
CA ALA A 8 7.28 -9.09 4.01
C ALA A 8 6.72 -10.30 3.26
N ARG A 9 7.57 -11.04 2.57
CA ARG A 9 7.13 -12.25 1.85
C ARG A 9 6.46 -13.21 2.82
N GLY A 10 5.34 -13.76 2.39
CA GLY A 10 4.54 -14.66 3.22
C GLY A 10 3.63 -13.96 4.23
N LYS A 11 3.61 -12.62 4.22
CA LYS A 11 2.78 -11.83 5.13
C LYS A 11 1.76 -11.03 4.33
N LEU A 12 0.69 -10.61 5.01
CA LEU A 12 -0.36 -9.81 4.40
C LEU A 12 -0.34 -8.39 4.98
N CYS A 13 -0.83 -7.44 4.20
CA CYS A 13 -0.91 -6.04 4.63
C CYS A 13 -1.69 -5.89 5.93
N SER A 14 -2.77 -6.64 6.09
CA SER A 14 -3.64 -6.56 7.26
C SER A 14 -2.93 -6.94 8.56
N GLU A 15 -1.87 -7.75 8.48
CA GLU A 15 -1.15 -8.18 9.68
C GLU A 15 -0.46 -7.01 10.38
N ASN A 16 -0.18 -5.94 9.65
CA ASN A 16 0.46 -4.74 10.19
C ASN A 16 -0.48 -3.53 10.17
N GLY A 17 -1.78 -3.76 10.00
CA GLY A 17 -2.76 -2.69 10.00
C GLY A 17 -2.82 -1.86 8.74
N PHE A 18 -2.24 -2.35 7.64
CA PHE A 18 -2.28 -1.65 6.37
C PHE A 18 -3.36 -2.25 5.46
N SER A 19 -3.80 -1.45 4.49
CA SER A 19 -4.74 -1.91 3.48
C SER A 19 -4.00 -2.37 2.24
N VAL A 20 -4.48 -3.44 1.61
CA VAL A 20 -3.89 -3.90 0.36
C VAL A 20 -4.29 -2.96 -0.78
N VAL A 21 -3.44 -2.84 -1.79
CA VAL A 21 -3.78 -2.16 -3.03
C VAL A 21 -4.70 -3.09 -3.82
N ASP A 22 -5.99 -2.79 -3.82
CA ASP A 22 -7.03 -3.65 -4.38
C ASP A 22 -7.70 -3.04 -5.60
N ASP A 23 -6.93 -2.37 -6.43
CA ASP A 23 -7.37 -1.68 -7.63
C ASP A 23 -6.29 -1.81 -8.68
N LEU A 24 -6.67 -2.22 -9.89
CA LEU A 24 -5.71 -2.47 -10.97
C LEU A 24 -4.88 -1.23 -11.32
N THR A 25 -5.52 -0.08 -11.42
CA THR A 25 -4.80 1.16 -11.74
C THR A 25 -3.76 1.48 -10.67
N ALA A 26 -4.16 1.39 -9.41
CA ALA A 26 -3.23 1.63 -8.30
C ALA A 26 -2.12 0.59 -8.25
N CYS A 27 -2.41 -0.67 -8.63
CA CYS A 27 -1.39 -1.72 -8.69
C CYS A 27 -0.33 -1.39 -9.74
N LYS A 28 -0.74 -0.91 -10.91
CA LYS A 28 0.20 -0.49 -11.94
C LYS A 28 1.04 0.70 -11.50
N GLU A 29 0.42 1.66 -10.81
CA GLU A 29 1.14 2.81 -10.25
C GLU A 29 2.16 2.36 -9.21
N ALA A 30 1.79 1.42 -8.35
CA ALA A 30 2.69 0.89 -7.35
C ALA A 30 3.90 0.21 -8.00
N ALA A 31 3.66 -0.60 -9.04
CA ALA A 31 4.74 -1.25 -9.77
C ALA A 31 5.72 -0.20 -10.32
N GLU A 32 5.18 0.86 -10.92
CA GLU A 32 6.00 1.94 -11.45
C GLU A 32 6.81 2.63 -10.37
N GLU A 33 6.20 2.90 -9.22
CA GLU A 33 6.86 3.55 -8.10
C GLU A 33 8.03 2.71 -7.56
N PHE A 34 7.87 1.38 -7.53
CA PHE A 34 8.94 0.47 -7.11
C PHE A 34 9.98 0.20 -8.19
N GLY A 35 9.71 0.61 -9.43
CA GLY A 35 10.58 0.26 -10.56
C GLY A 35 10.45 -1.19 -10.98
N ASP A 36 9.32 -1.82 -10.66
CA ASP A 36 9.05 -3.21 -11.03
C ASP A 36 8.15 -3.27 -12.26
N GLN A 37 8.25 -4.36 -13.00
CA GLN A 37 7.41 -4.57 -14.17
C GLN A 37 6.05 -5.12 -13.73
N PHE A 38 4.97 -4.52 -14.22
CA PHE A 38 3.65 -5.11 -14.06
C PHE A 38 3.46 -6.19 -15.12
N GLN A 39 3.12 -7.40 -14.69
CA GLN A 39 3.03 -8.54 -15.60
C GLN A 39 1.61 -8.79 -16.09
N GLU A 40 0.68 -9.09 -15.18
CA GLU A 40 -0.68 -9.43 -15.61
C GLU A 40 -1.66 -9.46 -14.43
N THR A 41 -2.94 -9.52 -14.80
CA THR A 41 -4.03 -9.77 -13.86
C THR A 41 -4.23 -11.27 -13.74
N GLN A 42 -4.48 -11.74 -12.53
CA GLN A 42 -4.64 -13.17 -12.22
C GLN A 42 -5.87 -13.40 -11.35
N ASP A 43 -6.21 -14.66 -11.14
CA ASP A 43 -7.31 -15.05 -10.25
C ASP A 43 -6.92 -16.38 -9.61
N TYR A 44 -6.04 -16.31 -8.61
CA TYR A 44 -5.48 -17.49 -7.94
C TYR A 44 -5.72 -17.45 -6.43
N PRO A 45 -6.27 -18.54 -5.87
CA PRO A 45 -6.48 -18.61 -4.42
C PRO A 45 -5.18 -18.74 -3.62
N ASP A 46 -4.08 -19.17 -4.26
CA ASP A 46 -2.82 -19.45 -3.59
C ASP A 46 -1.89 -18.26 -3.49
N PHE A 47 -2.31 -17.10 -3.98
CA PHE A 47 -1.53 -15.88 -3.94
C PHE A 47 -2.31 -14.77 -3.23
N PRO A 48 -1.62 -13.74 -2.72
CA PRO A 48 -2.30 -12.66 -2.01
C PRO A 48 -3.32 -11.95 -2.89
N LYS A 49 -4.41 -11.54 -2.26
CA LYS A 49 -5.42 -10.72 -2.92
C LYS A 49 -4.83 -9.37 -3.32
N GLY A 50 -5.30 -8.83 -4.44
CA GLY A 50 -4.90 -7.50 -4.89
C GLY A 50 -3.50 -7.49 -5.48
N CYS A 51 -2.81 -6.38 -5.29
CA CYS A 51 -1.48 -6.17 -5.86
C CYS A 51 -0.41 -6.91 -5.06
N TYR A 52 0.46 -7.66 -5.74
CA TYR A 52 1.57 -8.32 -5.06
C TYR A 52 2.77 -8.42 -5.99
N GLU A 53 3.95 -8.62 -5.42
CA GLU A 53 5.19 -8.77 -6.16
C GLU A 53 5.77 -10.16 -5.93
N ALA A 54 6.12 -10.83 -7.03
CA ALA A 54 6.84 -12.10 -7.04
C ALA A 54 7.77 -12.02 -8.25
N ASN A 55 8.89 -11.32 -8.08
CA ASN A 55 9.86 -10.92 -9.12
C ASN A 55 9.31 -9.83 -10.05
N VAL A 56 8.04 -9.92 -10.42
CA VAL A 56 7.31 -8.87 -11.14
C VAL A 56 6.00 -8.65 -10.38
N VAL A 57 5.26 -7.62 -10.76
CA VAL A 57 4.01 -7.27 -10.08
C VAL A 57 2.82 -7.88 -10.80
N PHE A 58 1.91 -8.43 -10.02
CA PHE A 58 0.66 -9.02 -10.50
C PHE A 58 -0.51 -8.37 -9.76
N PHE A 59 -1.68 -8.38 -10.39
CA PHE A 59 -2.92 -8.01 -9.71
C PHE A 59 -3.81 -9.24 -9.62
N ASN A 60 -4.04 -9.74 -8.41
CA ASN A 60 -4.86 -10.92 -8.19
C ASN A 60 -6.31 -10.53 -7.88
N GLN A 61 -7.21 -10.87 -8.78
CA GLN A 61 -8.64 -10.57 -8.65
C GLN A 61 -9.38 -11.50 -7.70
N HIS A 62 -8.73 -12.55 -7.21
CA HIS A 62 -9.38 -13.49 -6.33
C HIS A 62 -9.93 -12.79 -5.10
N LYS A 63 -11.17 -13.14 -4.70
CA LYS A 63 -11.88 -12.46 -3.61
C LYS A 63 -11.14 -12.48 -2.28
N SER A 64 -10.50 -13.59 -1.97
CA SER A 64 -9.80 -13.73 -0.70
C SER A 64 -8.31 -13.92 -0.84
N GLY A 65 -7.86 -14.75 -1.80
CA GLY A 65 -6.46 -15.07 -1.93
C GLY A 65 -5.89 -15.65 -0.65
N SER A 66 -4.58 -15.76 -0.57
CA SER A 66 -3.89 -16.19 0.64
C SER A 66 -2.44 -15.80 0.60
N ALA A 67 -1.81 -15.73 1.78
CA ALA A 67 -0.38 -15.43 1.87
C ALA A 67 0.42 -16.50 1.13
N ASN A 68 1.52 -16.10 0.52
CA ASN A 68 2.39 -17.01 -0.22
C ASN A 68 3.84 -16.61 0.08
N SER A 69 4.65 -17.59 0.45
CA SER A 69 6.03 -17.34 0.86
C SER A 69 6.90 -16.75 -0.25
N ASN A 70 6.46 -16.83 -1.50
CA ASN A 70 7.18 -16.28 -2.64
C ASN A 70 6.61 -14.93 -3.09
N ALA A 71 5.65 -14.39 -2.38
CA ALA A 71 4.96 -13.16 -2.77
C ALA A 71 4.94 -12.14 -1.66
N ALA A 72 5.16 -10.88 -2.02
CA ALA A 72 5.06 -9.73 -1.12
C ALA A 72 3.82 -8.93 -1.51
N GLN A 73 2.80 -8.93 -0.67
CA GLN A 73 1.61 -8.15 -0.94
C GLN A 73 1.94 -6.66 -0.91
N ILE A 74 1.40 -5.91 -1.86
CA ILE A 74 1.65 -4.47 -1.94
C ILE A 74 0.55 -3.72 -1.20
N CYS A 75 0.95 -2.86 -0.29
CA CYS A 75 0.06 -2.18 0.64
C CYS A 75 0.05 -0.68 0.38
N LYS A 76 -1.05 -0.04 0.75
CA LYS A 76 -1.13 1.41 0.77
C LYS A 76 -0.33 1.91 1.98
N ALA A 77 0.62 2.80 1.74
CA ALA A 77 1.41 3.39 2.81
C ALA A 77 0.62 4.50 3.51
N GLY A 78 0.99 4.80 4.74
CA GLY A 78 0.39 5.88 5.48
C GLY A 78 -1.06 5.65 5.85
N GLY A 79 -1.33 4.61 6.63
CA GLY A 79 -2.68 4.31 7.08
C GLY A 79 -3.39 5.52 7.67
N LYS A 80 -4.71 5.43 7.78
CA LYS A 80 -5.59 6.54 8.18
C LYS A 80 -5.12 7.29 9.42
N GLY A 81 -4.63 6.59 10.42
CA GLY A 81 -4.20 7.21 11.66
C GLY A 81 -3.01 8.14 11.48
N MET A 82 -2.02 7.72 10.71
CA MET A 82 -0.84 8.53 10.45
C MET A 82 -1.18 9.78 9.64
N ARG A 83 -2.02 9.63 8.64
CA ARG A 83 -2.42 10.76 7.82
C ARG A 83 -3.17 11.80 8.63
N SER A 84 -4.09 11.38 9.49
CA SER A 84 -4.85 12.27 10.35
C SER A 84 -3.92 12.99 11.33
N PHE A 85 -2.97 12.26 11.89
CA PHE A 85 -2.01 12.82 12.84
C PHE A 85 -1.18 13.94 12.18
N LEU A 86 -0.66 13.70 10.99
CA LEU A 86 0.14 14.70 10.28
C LEU A 86 -0.68 15.94 9.93
N THR A 87 -1.93 15.75 9.54
CA THR A 87 -2.82 16.87 9.24
C THR A 87 -3.07 17.70 10.49
N SER A 88 -3.31 17.04 11.62
CA SER A 88 -3.53 17.73 12.89
C SER A 88 -2.30 18.52 13.33
N MET A 89 -1.12 17.95 13.16
CA MET A 89 0.13 18.63 13.49
C MET A 89 0.31 19.90 12.66
N ASN A 90 0.06 19.81 11.38
CA ASN A 90 0.18 20.98 10.49
C ASN A 90 -0.80 22.07 10.89
N LEU A 91 -2.01 21.69 11.25
CA LEU A 91 -3.01 22.66 11.69
C LEU A 91 -2.57 23.37 12.97
N LEU A 92 -2.06 22.64 13.93
CA LEU A 92 -1.56 23.21 15.18
C LEU A 92 -0.44 24.20 14.93
N LEU A 93 0.51 23.83 14.06
CA LEU A 93 1.63 24.73 13.71
C LEU A 93 1.12 26.00 13.05
N TYR A 94 0.14 25.87 12.17
CA TYR A 94 -0.47 27.02 11.50
C TYR A 94 -1.14 27.95 12.50
N LEU A 95 -1.90 27.41 13.45
CA LEU A 95 -2.56 28.20 14.49
C LEU A 95 -1.55 28.92 15.37
N LEU A 96 -0.47 28.24 15.74
CA LEU A 96 0.61 28.85 16.53
C LEU A 96 1.26 30.01 15.76
N PHE A 97 1.46 29.82 14.46
CA PHE A 97 2.02 30.86 13.61
C PHE A 97 1.13 32.11 13.60
N LEU A 98 -0.18 31.92 13.49
CA LEU A 98 -1.13 33.03 13.50
C LEU A 98 -1.14 33.80 14.82
N LEU A 99 -0.83 33.11 15.94
CA LEU A 99 -0.75 33.76 17.25
C LEU A 99 0.51 34.60 17.43
N ILE A 100 1.59 34.24 16.71
CA ILE A 100 2.88 34.92 16.84
C ILE A 100 2.98 36.12 15.92
N VAL A 101 2.32 36.09 14.78
CA VAL A 101 2.37 37.19 13.80
C VAL A 101 1.31 38.22 14.17
N PRO A 102 1.72 39.45 14.51
CA PRO A 102 0.77 40.53 14.86
C PRO A 102 -0.06 41.00 13.69
#